data_514cf42b87bf7b7948c7d3b2f8792055
#
_entry.id   514cf42b87bf7b7948c7d3b2f8792055
#
_cell.length_a   1.000
_cell.length_b   1.000
_cell.length_c   1.000
_cell.angle_alpha   90.00
_cell.angle_beta   90.00
_cell.angle_gamma   90.00
#
_symmetry.space_group_name_H-M   'P 1'
#
loop_
_entity.id
_entity.type
_entity.pdbx_description
1 polymer ?
#
loop_
_entity_poly.entity_id
_entity_poly.type
_entity_poly.pdbx_seq_one_letter_code
_entity_poly.pdbx_strand_id
1 'polypeptide(L)'
;MDRDDINKRHQVDDDAPACGIDLGLKTFAVIRDSDGTREEIHAPKPLKAALRQLKRANRKLARSAEDSKNRAKARKRVGQVHLRVADRRGDFLHKTTTRLTRTKSAIAVETLHVKGMVKNRRLSRAISDAGFGEFIRQLGYKADWYGSRIWKADRWFPSSKTCGHCKQINRALALADRVWVCTGCGTLHDRDDNAAGNLLAAMLADTNA
;
A
#
# COMPACT_ATOMS: atom_id res chain seq x y z
N MET A 1 -10.68 32.06 8.98
CA MET A 1 -11.00 31.14 7.90
C MET A 1 -11.34 29.82 8.56
N ASP A 2 -12.61 29.42 8.50
CA ASP A 2 -13.14 28.30 9.26
C ASP A 2 -12.59 26.96 8.69
N ARG A 3 -12.41 25.96 9.55
CA ARG A 3 -11.95 24.59 9.13
C ARG A 3 -12.85 24.02 8.04
N ASP A 4 -14.13 24.30 8.10
CA ASP A 4 -15.13 23.83 7.13
C ASP A 4 -14.96 24.50 5.75
N ASP A 5 -14.47 25.74 5.68
CA ASP A 5 -14.19 26.41 4.41
C ASP A 5 -12.94 25.86 3.71
N ILE A 6 -11.95 25.39 4.47
CA ILE A 6 -10.75 24.74 3.91
C ILE A 6 -11.10 23.37 3.35
N ASN A 7 -11.95 22.62 4.04
CA ASN A 7 -12.40 21.31 3.59
C ASN A 7 -13.23 21.36 2.30
N LYS A 8 -14.13 22.33 2.17
CA LYS A 8 -14.96 22.51 0.96
C LYS A 8 -14.16 22.84 -0.31
N ARG A 9 -13.00 23.49 -0.20
CA ARG A 9 -12.17 23.88 -1.35
C ARG A 9 -11.35 22.73 -1.96
N HIS A 10 -11.31 21.57 -1.31
CA HIS A 10 -10.48 20.44 -1.73
C HIS A 10 -11.24 19.12 -1.80
N GLN A 11 -12.58 19.17 -1.86
CA GLN A 11 -13.37 17.96 -2.07
C GLN A 11 -13.01 17.33 -3.42
N VAL A 12 -12.97 16.00 -3.45
CA VAL A 12 -12.85 15.26 -4.70
C VAL A 12 -14.10 15.50 -5.53
N ASP A 13 -13.95 15.59 -6.84
CA ASP A 13 -15.06 15.69 -7.77
C ASP A 13 -15.90 14.41 -7.71
N ASP A 14 -17.23 14.55 -7.66
CA ASP A 14 -18.15 13.39 -7.66
C ASP A 14 -18.02 12.55 -8.94
N ASP A 15 -17.67 13.19 -10.08
CA ASP A 15 -17.41 12.54 -11.36
C ASP A 15 -15.99 11.96 -11.47
N ALA A 16 -15.14 12.13 -10.44
CA ALA A 16 -13.80 11.55 -10.44
C ALA A 16 -13.88 10.01 -10.51
N PRO A 17 -12.93 9.35 -11.22
CA PRO A 17 -12.95 7.92 -11.36
C PRO A 17 -12.81 7.22 -9.99
N ALA A 18 -13.56 6.15 -9.80
CA ALA A 18 -13.35 5.21 -8.72
C ALA A 18 -12.17 4.29 -9.06
N CYS A 19 -11.52 3.70 -8.06
CA CYS A 19 -10.41 2.76 -8.32
C CYS A 19 -10.38 1.56 -7.38
N GLY A 20 -9.77 0.47 -7.86
CA GLY A 20 -9.35 -0.67 -7.05
C GLY A 20 -7.83 -0.68 -6.90
N ILE A 21 -7.34 -1.03 -5.72
CA ILE A 21 -5.91 -1.03 -5.38
C ILE A 21 -5.49 -2.39 -4.84
N ASP A 22 -4.59 -3.07 -5.55
CA ASP A 22 -3.85 -4.23 -5.05
C ASP A 22 -2.51 -3.80 -4.46
N LEU A 23 -2.19 -4.26 -3.23
CA LEU A 23 -0.96 -3.89 -2.50
C LEU A 23 0.06 -5.01 -2.53
N GLY A 24 1.27 -4.71 -3.00
CA GLY A 24 2.35 -5.67 -3.14
C GLY A 24 3.72 -5.21 -2.61
N LEU A 25 4.65 -6.16 -2.45
CA LEU A 25 6.03 -5.86 -2.03
C LEU A 25 6.98 -5.55 -3.19
N LYS A 26 6.71 -6.07 -4.39
CA LYS A 26 7.49 -5.79 -5.61
C LYS A 26 7.09 -4.45 -6.17
N THR A 27 5.87 -4.31 -6.61
CA THR A 27 5.14 -3.08 -6.87
C THR A 27 4.35 -2.73 -5.61
N PHE A 28 4.41 -1.49 -5.13
CA PHE A 28 3.74 -1.10 -3.88
C PHE A 28 2.22 -1.14 -4.01
N ALA A 29 1.72 -0.61 -5.13
CA ALA A 29 0.31 -0.65 -5.47
C ALA A 29 0.13 -0.77 -6.98
N VAL A 30 -0.78 -1.62 -7.41
CA VAL A 30 -1.36 -1.62 -8.76
C VAL A 30 -2.76 -1.08 -8.65
N ILE A 31 -3.08 -0.09 -9.46
CA ILE A 31 -4.35 0.63 -9.45
C ILE A 31 -5.05 0.41 -10.78
N ARG A 32 -6.34 0.10 -10.71
CA ARG A 32 -7.23 0.06 -11.85
C ARG A 32 -8.37 1.04 -11.62
N ASP A 33 -8.50 2.01 -12.50
CA ASP A 33 -9.55 3.02 -12.45
C ASP A 33 -10.81 2.58 -13.21
N SER A 34 -11.94 3.17 -12.89
CA SER A 34 -13.23 2.92 -13.55
C SER A 34 -13.26 3.40 -15.01
N ASP A 35 -12.38 4.30 -15.40
CA ASP A 35 -12.18 4.73 -16.79
C ASP A 35 -11.28 3.79 -17.61
N GLY A 36 -10.81 2.69 -17.00
CA GLY A 36 -9.92 1.71 -17.62
C GLY A 36 -8.43 2.00 -17.48
N THR A 37 -8.05 3.13 -16.90
CA THR A 37 -6.64 3.49 -16.67
C THR A 37 -5.99 2.52 -15.69
N ARG A 38 -4.71 2.18 -15.94
CA ARG A 38 -3.85 1.37 -15.07
C ARG A 38 -2.63 2.15 -14.63
N GLU A 39 -2.31 2.10 -13.34
CA GLU A 39 -1.13 2.73 -12.77
C GLU A 39 -0.37 1.76 -11.86
N GLU A 40 0.95 1.82 -11.89
CA GLU A 40 1.82 1.13 -10.92
C GLU A 40 2.57 2.14 -10.05
N ILE A 41 2.49 1.97 -8.73
CA ILE A 41 3.23 2.78 -7.76
C ILE A 41 4.36 1.96 -7.16
N HIS A 42 5.58 2.50 -7.21
CA HIS A 42 6.76 1.86 -6.62
C HIS A 42 7.18 2.56 -5.33
N ALA A 43 7.34 1.78 -4.24
CA ALA A 43 7.83 2.33 -2.97
C ALA A 43 9.35 2.57 -3.00
N PRO A 44 9.83 3.61 -2.32
CA PRO A 44 11.28 3.94 -2.25
C PRO A 44 12.10 2.95 -1.45
N LYS A 45 11.49 2.02 -0.70
CA LYS A 45 12.13 0.98 0.15
C LYS A 45 13.27 1.55 1.02
N PRO A 46 12.99 2.58 1.85
CA PRO A 46 14.03 3.37 2.51
C PRO A 46 14.85 2.58 3.54
N LEU A 47 14.24 1.61 4.22
CA LEU A 47 14.96 0.73 5.14
C LEU A 47 15.95 -0.17 4.38
N LYS A 48 15.52 -0.77 3.25
CA LYS A 48 16.41 -1.57 2.40
C LYS A 48 17.62 -0.76 1.96
N ALA A 49 17.42 0.47 1.53
CA ALA A 49 18.50 1.39 1.11
C ALA A 49 19.45 1.74 2.28
N ALA A 50 18.93 1.86 3.50
CA ALA A 50 19.70 2.25 4.69
C ALA A 50 20.45 1.09 5.39
N LEU A 51 20.23 -0.18 5.01
CA LEU A 51 20.76 -1.35 5.74
C LEU A 51 22.27 -1.32 5.97
N ARG A 52 23.06 -0.92 4.95
CA ARG A 52 24.54 -0.83 5.07
C ARG A 52 24.94 0.24 6.09
N GLN A 53 24.25 1.39 6.07
CA GLN A 53 24.50 2.49 7.00
C GLN A 53 24.12 2.10 8.44
N LEU A 54 22.97 1.46 8.63
CA LEU A 54 22.53 0.93 9.92
C LEU A 54 23.53 -0.09 10.47
N LYS A 55 24.00 -1.04 9.65
CA LYS A 55 24.99 -2.03 10.06
C LYS A 55 26.29 -1.37 10.57
N ARG A 56 26.79 -0.34 9.87
CA ARG A 56 28.00 0.41 10.29
C ARG A 56 27.75 1.16 11.60
N ALA A 57 26.60 1.87 11.71
CA ALA A 57 26.25 2.63 12.90
C ALA A 57 26.08 1.72 14.14
N ASN A 58 25.39 0.60 13.99
CA ASN A 58 25.21 -0.37 15.07
C ASN A 58 26.53 -1.02 15.51
N ARG A 59 27.44 -1.36 14.57
CA ARG A 59 28.78 -1.86 14.92
C ARG A 59 29.57 -0.84 15.75
N LYS A 60 29.51 0.45 15.37
CA LYS A 60 30.17 1.52 16.16
C LYS A 60 29.56 1.63 17.55
N LEU A 61 28.23 1.59 17.64
CA LEU A 61 27.52 1.61 18.93
C LEU A 61 27.92 0.42 19.82
N ALA A 62 27.96 -0.79 19.28
CA ALA A 62 28.29 -2.01 20.00
C ALA A 62 29.74 -2.02 20.53
N ARG A 63 30.68 -1.36 19.81
CA ARG A 63 32.10 -1.28 20.19
C ARG A 63 32.40 -0.12 21.14
N SER A 64 31.46 0.76 21.41
CA SER A 64 31.67 1.91 22.29
C SER A 64 31.45 1.49 23.75
N ALA A 65 32.35 1.88 24.64
CA ALA A 65 32.23 1.62 26.08
C ALA A 65 30.92 2.19 26.63
N GLU A 66 30.32 1.49 27.59
CA GLU A 66 29.11 1.94 28.26
C GLU A 66 29.34 3.30 28.91
N ASP A 67 28.31 4.10 28.97
CA ASP A 67 28.29 5.45 29.54
C ASP A 67 29.29 6.47 28.93
N SER A 68 30.03 6.08 27.89
CA SER A 68 30.96 6.99 27.23
C SER A 68 30.23 8.01 26.33
N LYS A 69 30.81 9.22 26.22
CA LYS A 69 30.35 10.25 25.25
C LYS A 69 30.34 9.70 23.80
N ASN A 70 31.24 8.78 23.48
CA ASN A 70 31.28 8.16 22.15
C ASN A 70 30.10 7.23 21.94
N ARG A 71 29.65 6.46 22.94
CA ARG A 71 28.44 5.65 22.87
C ARG A 71 27.18 6.51 22.67
N ALA A 72 27.09 7.63 23.39
CA ALA A 72 25.99 8.59 23.21
C ALA A 72 25.94 9.16 21.77
N LYS A 73 27.11 9.54 21.21
CA LYS A 73 27.20 9.98 19.80
C LYS A 73 26.82 8.88 18.82
N ALA A 74 27.26 7.64 19.06
CA ALA A 74 26.93 6.50 18.21
C ALA A 74 25.43 6.15 18.26
N ARG A 75 24.79 6.19 19.46
CA ARG A 75 23.35 6.02 19.66
C ARG A 75 22.56 7.09 18.88
N LYS A 76 22.97 8.37 19.00
CA LYS A 76 22.36 9.46 18.23
C LYS A 76 22.44 9.20 16.72
N ARG A 77 23.57 8.67 16.22
CA ARG A 77 23.74 8.34 14.79
C ARG A 77 22.82 7.22 14.33
N VAL A 78 22.64 6.16 15.12
CA VAL A 78 21.65 5.10 14.82
C VAL A 78 20.25 5.69 14.74
N GLY A 79 19.85 6.50 15.74
CA GLY A 79 18.55 7.17 15.75
C GLY A 79 18.33 8.05 14.52
N GLN A 80 19.33 8.82 14.11
CA GLN A 80 19.25 9.66 12.89
C GLN A 80 19.01 8.85 11.61
N VAL A 81 19.59 7.63 11.50
CA VAL A 81 19.34 6.79 10.33
C VAL A 81 17.92 6.26 10.35
N HIS A 82 17.43 5.81 11.51
CA HIS A 82 16.04 5.36 11.64
C HIS A 82 15.04 6.49 11.37
N LEU A 83 15.31 7.70 11.87
CA LEU A 83 14.46 8.87 11.59
C LEU A 83 14.34 9.14 10.09
N ARG A 84 15.47 9.20 9.38
CA ARG A 84 15.44 9.39 7.91
C ARG A 84 14.67 8.30 7.17
N VAL A 85 14.73 7.05 7.64
CA VAL A 85 13.95 5.94 7.06
C VAL A 85 12.47 6.17 7.30
N ALA A 86 12.09 6.58 8.52
CA ALA A 86 10.71 6.89 8.87
C ALA A 86 10.17 8.08 8.06
N ASP A 87 10.94 9.17 7.97
CA ASP A 87 10.57 10.39 7.24
C ASP A 87 10.34 10.10 5.74
N ARG A 88 11.27 9.37 5.09
CA ARG A 88 11.13 9.03 3.67
C ARG A 88 9.92 8.15 3.40
N ARG A 89 9.63 7.19 4.29
CA ARG A 89 8.43 6.36 4.18
C ARG A 89 7.18 7.21 4.39
N GLY A 90 7.17 8.04 5.44
CA GLY A 90 6.08 8.93 5.75
C GLY A 90 5.76 9.88 4.59
N ASP A 91 6.77 10.55 4.03
CA ASP A 91 6.62 11.46 2.89
C ASP A 91 5.99 10.75 1.68
N PHE A 92 6.52 9.56 1.32
CA PHE A 92 5.96 8.75 0.23
C PHE A 92 4.49 8.39 0.48
N LEU A 93 4.17 7.87 1.66
CA LEU A 93 2.81 7.47 2.00
C LEU A 93 1.87 8.67 2.02
N HIS A 94 2.29 9.80 2.61
CA HIS A 94 1.49 11.01 2.65
C HIS A 94 1.20 11.58 1.27
N LYS A 95 2.19 11.66 0.38
CA LYS A 95 2.01 12.13 -1.00
C LYS A 95 1.07 11.21 -1.79
N THR A 96 1.30 9.91 -1.69
CA THR A 96 0.49 8.91 -2.42
C THR A 96 -0.96 8.92 -1.96
N THR A 97 -1.20 8.85 -0.65
CA THR A 97 -2.56 8.81 -0.11
C THR A 97 -3.31 10.13 -0.33
N THR A 98 -2.62 11.29 -0.21
CA THR A 98 -3.25 12.60 -0.52
C THR A 98 -3.64 12.67 -2.00
N ARG A 99 -2.76 12.26 -2.91
CA ARG A 99 -3.08 12.24 -4.34
C ARG A 99 -4.32 11.37 -4.61
N LEU A 100 -4.32 10.15 -4.12
CA LEU A 100 -5.42 9.21 -4.35
C LEU A 100 -6.75 9.74 -3.81
N THR A 101 -6.80 10.19 -2.56
CA THR A 101 -8.04 10.69 -1.95
C THR A 101 -8.53 12.03 -2.52
N ARG A 102 -7.69 12.77 -3.26
CA ARG A 102 -8.08 14.00 -3.95
C ARG A 102 -8.48 13.78 -5.41
N THR A 103 -8.16 12.63 -5.99
CA THR A 103 -8.40 12.37 -7.42
C THR A 103 -9.33 11.20 -7.67
N LYS A 104 -9.75 10.46 -6.62
CA LYS A 104 -10.63 9.30 -6.75
C LYS A 104 -11.86 9.48 -5.87
N SER A 105 -13.05 9.34 -6.46
CA SER A 105 -14.32 9.44 -5.74
C SER A 105 -14.54 8.27 -4.78
N ALA A 106 -14.06 7.07 -5.14
CA ALA A 106 -14.08 5.89 -4.28
C ALA A 106 -12.85 5.01 -4.51
N ILE A 107 -12.35 4.39 -3.44
CA ILE A 107 -11.14 3.57 -3.44
C ILE A 107 -11.43 2.22 -2.80
N ALA A 108 -11.37 1.14 -3.59
CA ALA A 108 -11.47 -0.23 -3.11
C ALA A 108 -10.10 -0.77 -2.72
N VAL A 109 -9.98 -1.34 -1.52
CA VAL A 109 -8.74 -1.92 -1.00
C VAL A 109 -8.99 -3.28 -0.35
N GLU A 110 -7.96 -4.13 -0.28
CA GLU A 110 -8.00 -5.37 0.49
C GLU A 110 -7.95 -5.14 2.00
N THR A 111 -8.58 -6.02 2.76
CA THR A 111 -8.43 -6.08 4.22
C THR A 111 -7.18 -6.88 4.58
N LEU A 112 -6.04 -6.19 4.67
CA LEU A 112 -4.75 -6.79 4.99
C LEU A 112 -4.56 -7.04 6.50
N HIS A 113 -4.26 -8.28 6.86
CA HIS A 113 -3.85 -8.62 8.24
C HIS A 113 -2.35 -8.40 8.44
N VAL A 114 -1.90 -7.14 8.43
CA VAL A 114 -0.48 -6.75 8.50
C VAL A 114 0.23 -7.35 9.71
N LYS A 115 -0.42 -7.40 10.91
CA LYS A 115 0.13 -8.03 12.11
C LYS A 115 0.48 -9.51 11.90
N GLY A 116 -0.33 -10.24 11.14
CA GLY A 116 -0.05 -11.63 10.76
C GLY A 116 1.06 -11.73 9.72
N MET A 117 1.05 -10.85 8.73
CA MET A 117 2.06 -10.85 7.66
C MET A 117 3.48 -10.63 8.20
N VAL A 118 3.68 -9.76 9.19
CA VAL A 118 5.00 -9.50 9.80
C VAL A 118 5.54 -10.68 10.65
N LYS A 119 4.71 -11.67 11.00
CA LYS A 119 5.19 -12.91 11.64
C LYS A 119 6.03 -13.76 10.70
N ASN A 120 5.87 -13.62 9.39
CA ASN A 120 6.72 -14.27 8.41
C ASN A 120 8.12 -13.65 8.42
N ARG A 121 9.08 -14.30 9.04
CA ARG A 121 10.47 -13.82 9.22
C ARG A 121 11.17 -13.47 7.91
N ARG A 122 10.82 -14.11 6.78
CA ARG A 122 11.41 -13.84 5.46
C ARG A 122 10.91 -12.52 4.87
N LEU A 123 9.67 -12.13 5.16
CA LEU A 123 9.01 -10.97 4.57
C LEU A 123 8.82 -9.79 5.55
N SER A 124 8.93 -10.03 6.86
CA SER A 124 8.64 -9.05 7.92
C SER A 124 9.31 -7.69 7.70
N ARG A 125 10.60 -7.70 7.33
CA ARG A 125 11.33 -6.45 7.05
C ARG A 125 10.78 -5.71 5.83
N ALA A 126 10.45 -6.42 4.75
CA ALA A 126 9.90 -5.80 3.54
C ALA A 126 8.49 -5.26 3.79
N ILE A 127 7.66 -5.99 4.54
CA ILE A 127 6.31 -5.56 4.92
C ILE A 127 6.37 -4.32 5.82
N SER A 128 7.29 -4.30 6.81
CA SER A 128 7.51 -3.15 7.67
C SER A 128 8.06 -1.94 6.90
N ASP A 129 8.90 -2.17 5.89
CA ASP A 129 9.43 -1.10 5.04
C ASP A 129 8.36 -0.52 4.11
N ALA A 130 7.44 -1.34 3.61
CA ALA A 130 6.32 -0.91 2.78
C ALA A 130 5.31 -0.03 3.54
N GLY A 131 5.01 -0.35 4.81
CA GLY A 131 4.13 0.45 5.65
C GLY A 131 2.64 0.36 5.28
N PHE A 132 2.16 -0.82 4.83
CA PHE A 132 0.77 -1.03 4.39
C PHE A 132 -0.27 -0.59 5.42
N GLY A 133 -0.06 -0.90 6.71
CA GLY A 133 -1.01 -0.49 7.76
C GLY A 133 -1.15 1.03 7.85
N GLU A 134 -0.04 1.76 7.75
CA GLU A 134 -0.05 3.22 7.76
C GLU A 134 -0.67 3.79 6.48
N PHE A 135 -0.43 3.17 5.32
CA PHE A 135 -1.08 3.53 4.07
C PHE A 135 -2.61 3.46 4.18
N ILE A 136 -3.16 2.33 4.64
CA ILE A 136 -4.61 2.14 4.81
C ILE A 136 -5.17 3.11 5.85
N ARG A 137 -4.44 3.35 6.96
CA ARG A 137 -4.84 4.33 7.98
C ARG A 137 -4.93 5.75 7.41
N GLN A 138 -3.94 6.12 6.58
CA GLN A 138 -3.90 7.44 5.95
C GLN A 138 -5.00 7.60 4.89
N LEU A 139 -5.30 6.59 4.10
CA LEU A 139 -6.42 6.62 3.17
C LEU A 139 -7.73 6.89 3.91
N GLY A 140 -7.98 6.21 5.05
CA GLY A 140 -9.21 6.37 5.81
C GLY A 140 -9.45 7.83 6.21
N TYR A 141 -8.57 8.41 7.05
CA TYR A 141 -8.83 9.77 7.56
C TYR A 141 -8.72 10.86 6.47
N LYS A 142 -7.94 10.62 5.40
CA LYS A 142 -7.87 11.58 4.29
C LYS A 142 -9.09 11.49 3.38
N ALA A 143 -9.68 10.31 3.24
CA ALA A 143 -10.95 10.16 2.56
C ALA A 143 -12.03 11.02 3.21
N ASP A 144 -12.10 11.01 4.56
CA ASP A 144 -13.00 11.89 5.33
C ASP A 144 -12.70 13.38 5.08
N TRP A 145 -11.43 13.75 4.89
CA TRP A 145 -11.05 15.14 4.63
C TRP A 145 -11.39 15.62 3.22
N TYR A 146 -11.27 14.73 2.22
CA TYR A 146 -11.39 15.11 0.80
C TYR A 146 -12.68 14.59 0.13
N GLY A 147 -13.58 13.96 0.90
CA GLY A 147 -14.86 13.47 0.38
C GLY A 147 -14.76 12.19 -0.45
N SER A 148 -13.60 11.53 -0.48
CA SER A 148 -13.44 10.22 -1.12
C SER A 148 -14.06 9.12 -0.25
N ARG A 149 -14.50 8.02 -0.85
CA ARG A 149 -15.05 6.88 -0.12
C ARG A 149 -14.05 5.72 -0.11
N ILE A 150 -13.87 5.07 1.05
CA ILE A 150 -13.03 3.86 1.16
C ILE A 150 -13.92 2.64 1.32
N TRP A 151 -13.84 1.74 0.37
CA TRP A 151 -14.44 0.41 0.45
C TRP A 151 -13.38 -0.64 0.75
N LYS A 152 -13.65 -1.55 1.69
CA LYS A 152 -12.73 -2.62 2.08
C LYS A 152 -13.34 -3.96 1.72
N ALA A 153 -12.68 -4.70 0.85
CA ALA A 153 -13.08 -6.06 0.53
C ALA A 153 -13.05 -6.96 1.78
N ASP A 154 -13.92 -7.96 1.81
CA ASP A 154 -13.80 -9.01 2.82
C ASP A 154 -12.41 -9.64 2.80
N ARG A 155 -11.93 -10.05 3.97
CA ARG A 155 -10.60 -10.62 4.13
C ARG A 155 -10.34 -11.84 3.24
N TRP A 156 -11.37 -12.60 2.93
CA TRP A 156 -11.30 -13.83 2.17
C TRP A 156 -11.71 -13.65 0.70
N PHE A 157 -11.98 -12.41 0.31
CA PHE A 157 -12.30 -12.09 -1.09
C PHE A 157 -11.13 -12.51 -2.00
N PRO A 158 -11.35 -13.45 -2.96
CA PRO A 158 -10.28 -14.03 -3.77
C PRO A 158 -9.89 -13.12 -4.95
N SER A 159 -9.57 -11.84 -4.67
CA SER A 159 -9.31 -10.81 -5.68
C SER A 159 -8.35 -11.26 -6.77
N SER A 160 -7.20 -11.83 -6.41
CA SER A 160 -6.15 -12.25 -7.35
C SER A 160 -6.43 -13.58 -8.05
N LYS A 161 -7.35 -14.42 -7.50
CA LYS A 161 -7.67 -15.75 -8.02
C LYS A 161 -8.91 -15.79 -8.90
N THR A 162 -9.76 -14.78 -8.82
CA THR A 162 -10.99 -14.69 -9.59
C THR A 162 -10.68 -14.12 -10.97
N CYS A 163 -11.13 -14.77 -12.02
CA CYS A 163 -11.03 -14.23 -13.38
C CYS A 163 -11.90 -12.97 -13.51
N GLY A 164 -11.32 -11.83 -13.85
CA GLY A 164 -12.02 -10.57 -14.04
C GLY A 164 -13.09 -10.64 -15.15
N HIS A 165 -12.93 -11.54 -16.11
CA HIS A 165 -13.83 -11.70 -17.25
C HIS A 165 -15.01 -12.64 -16.94
N CYS A 166 -14.74 -13.94 -16.64
CA CYS A 166 -15.80 -14.94 -16.48
C CYS A 166 -16.12 -15.29 -15.03
N LYS A 167 -15.45 -14.67 -14.06
CA LYS A 167 -15.62 -14.87 -12.61
C LYS A 167 -15.25 -16.25 -12.07
N GLN A 168 -14.70 -17.14 -12.91
CA GLN A 168 -14.18 -18.44 -12.44
C GLN A 168 -13.00 -18.22 -11.48
N ILE A 169 -12.96 -19.01 -10.39
CA ILE A 169 -11.89 -18.96 -9.40
C ILE A 169 -10.81 -19.99 -9.75
N ASN A 170 -9.58 -19.52 -10.02
CA ASN A 170 -8.41 -20.38 -10.18
C ASN A 170 -7.83 -20.75 -8.81
N ARG A 171 -8.24 -21.88 -8.27
CA ARG A 171 -7.77 -22.36 -6.94
C ARG A 171 -6.30 -22.80 -6.95
N ALA A 172 -5.77 -23.18 -8.11
CA ALA A 172 -4.39 -23.66 -8.26
C ALA A 172 -3.37 -22.52 -8.37
N LEU A 173 -3.81 -21.24 -8.53
CA LEU A 173 -2.92 -20.11 -8.70
C LEU A 173 -2.01 -19.92 -7.47
N ALA A 174 -0.69 -20.05 -7.68
CA ALA A 174 0.30 -19.87 -6.63
C ALA A 174 0.68 -18.40 -6.44
N LEU A 175 1.29 -18.07 -5.28
CA LEU A 175 1.75 -16.71 -4.98
C LEU A 175 2.87 -16.23 -5.92
N ALA A 176 3.62 -17.14 -6.52
CA ALA A 176 4.70 -16.84 -7.46
C ALA A 176 4.20 -16.48 -8.86
N ASP A 177 3.00 -16.95 -9.23
CA ASP A 177 2.44 -16.76 -10.57
C ASP A 177 2.03 -15.30 -10.73
N ARG A 178 2.65 -14.60 -11.66
CA ARG A 178 2.36 -13.19 -11.97
C ARG A 178 1.44 -13.03 -13.15
N VAL A 179 1.53 -13.95 -14.08
CA VAL A 179 0.69 -14.00 -15.29
C VAL A 179 0.04 -15.37 -15.34
N TRP A 180 -1.24 -15.43 -15.66
CA TRP A 180 -1.97 -16.69 -15.75
C TRP A 180 -3.09 -16.63 -16.78
N VAL A 181 -3.42 -17.79 -17.33
CA VAL A 181 -4.52 -17.93 -18.29
C VAL A 181 -5.72 -18.57 -17.58
N CYS A 182 -6.88 -17.98 -17.74
CA CYS A 182 -8.12 -18.53 -17.18
C CYS A 182 -8.49 -19.82 -17.90
N THR A 183 -8.66 -20.92 -17.16
CA THR A 183 -9.05 -22.24 -17.73
C THR A 183 -10.50 -22.27 -18.23
N GLY A 184 -11.36 -21.33 -17.82
CA GLY A 184 -12.75 -21.26 -18.24
C GLY A 184 -12.99 -20.46 -19.51
N CYS A 185 -12.28 -19.34 -19.70
CA CYS A 185 -12.53 -18.46 -20.84
C CYS A 185 -11.26 -18.12 -21.67
N GLY A 186 -10.10 -18.67 -21.31
CA GLY A 186 -8.85 -18.44 -22.06
C GLY A 186 -8.23 -17.05 -21.89
N THR A 187 -8.81 -16.15 -21.10
CA THR A 187 -8.29 -14.80 -20.90
C THR A 187 -6.95 -14.83 -20.17
N LEU A 188 -5.97 -14.11 -20.70
CA LEU A 188 -4.68 -13.89 -20.05
C LEU A 188 -4.78 -12.73 -19.04
N HIS A 189 -4.31 -12.96 -17.83
CA HIS A 189 -4.32 -11.99 -16.75
C HIS A 189 -2.92 -11.68 -16.23
N ASP A 190 -2.58 -10.39 -16.04
CA ASP A 190 -1.64 -9.97 -15.02
C ASP A 190 -2.34 -10.08 -13.67
N ARG A 191 -1.72 -10.76 -12.73
CA ARG A 191 -2.36 -11.11 -11.46
C ARG A 191 -2.72 -9.88 -10.60
N ASP A 192 -1.78 -8.94 -10.48
CA ASP A 192 -1.92 -7.79 -9.60
C ASP A 192 -2.93 -6.79 -10.23
N ASP A 193 -2.91 -6.64 -11.56
CA ASP A 193 -3.90 -5.86 -12.30
C ASP A 193 -5.32 -6.46 -12.24
N ASN A 194 -5.43 -7.78 -12.43
CA ASN A 194 -6.69 -8.50 -12.28
C ASN A 194 -7.26 -8.38 -10.86
N ALA A 195 -6.40 -8.41 -9.83
CA ALA A 195 -6.81 -8.22 -8.44
C ALA A 195 -7.38 -6.81 -8.21
N ALA A 196 -6.69 -5.78 -8.68
CA ALA A 196 -7.16 -4.39 -8.60
C ALA A 196 -8.51 -4.19 -9.32
N GLY A 197 -8.65 -4.77 -10.52
CA GLY A 197 -9.91 -4.75 -11.29
C GLY A 197 -11.07 -5.47 -10.59
N ASN A 198 -10.80 -6.60 -9.95
CA ASN A 198 -11.83 -7.33 -9.19
C ASN A 198 -12.27 -6.60 -7.92
N LEU A 199 -11.34 -5.91 -7.22
CA LEU A 199 -11.67 -5.04 -6.09
C LEU A 199 -12.58 -3.90 -6.51
N LEU A 200 -12.24 -3.23 -7.62
CA LEU A 200 -13.06 -2.17 -8.19
C LEU A 200 -14.46 -2.69 -8.55
N ALA A 201 -14.54 -3.79 -9.28
CA ALA A 201 -15.82 -4.36 -9.71
C ALA A 201 -16.70 -4.77 -8.52
N ALA A 202 -16.11 -5.34 -7.46
CA ALA A 202 -16.83 -5.71 -6.24
C ALA A 202 -17.39 -4.49 -5.51
N MET A 203 -16.60 -3.40 -5.38
CA MET A 203 -17.06 -2.15 -4.79
C MET A 203 -18.23 -1.54 -5.58
N LEU A 204 -18.12 -1.49 -6.92
CA LEU A 204 -19.17 -0.93 -7.76
C LEU A 204 -20.47 -1.74 -7.70
N ALA A 205 -20.38 -3.06 -7.58
CA ALA A 205 -21.55 -3.93 -7.39
C ALA A 205 -22.24 -3.68 -6.03
N ASP A 206 -21.46 -3.50 -4.95
CA ASP A 206 -21.96 -3.25 -3.60
C ASP A 206 -22.61 -1.84 -3.46
N THR A 207 -22.12 -0.87 -4.24
CA THR A 207 -22.66 0.50 -4.22
C THR A 207 -23.98 0.64 -4.99
N ASN A 208 -24.27 -0.29 -5.90
CA ASN A 208 -25.48 -0.31 -6.74
C ASN A 208 -26.59 -1.24 -6.21
N ALA A 209 -26.35 -1.92 -5.09
CA ALA A 209 -27.30 -2.82 -4.42
C ALA A 209 -27.99 -2.10 -3.26
#